data_b978b60e6bb8fb0757e6000db7ed0dae
#
_entry.id   b978b60e6bb8fb0757e6000db7ed0dae
#
_cell.length_a   1.000
_cell.length_b   1.000
_cell.length_c   1.000
_cell.angle_alpha   90.00
_cell.angle_beta   90.00
_cell.angle_gamma   90.00
#
_symmetry.space_group_name_H-M   'P 1'
#
loop_
_entity.id
_entity.type
_entity.pdbx_description
1 polymer ?
#
loop_
_entity_poly.entity_id
_entity_poly.type
_entity_poly.pdbx_seq_one_letter_code
_entity_poly.pdbx_strand_id
1 'polypeptide(L)'
;MLKRFKSALLNAVGANEQNLPYPIDFDDDLVPKYNNSDFNQEIENKPYSRPSFLGLTAEETQVSADHRVRPIIVPRDLSRLPWCAGYAECINAGKSTWNEDQASATRGNLKLSDVNITLPYVIFSMFDGHAGYQVALTARLHLHRIILKRLMEIPGNVLLNEDEDELIKGIDLVIGAVELAYGQMDEMVQLQAQGGGGGCTAVTILFLNGRLYAAGAGDSRAVLVLGDDQRALTRDHTPDSESSRVRAIGYLRSNDLLRGQVTPLEFRRRPLQKELGSMVLYREPYMTGWAYKMLTHSDLRLPLISGHGKRSRVMGTIGVTRGFGDHGLKAANTGVNIKPFLSSQPEVQSINLDGCNLTERDCVIIATDGLWDVVSDKTAANILRKTLAPDTPSLEYRLTMGAQELVQTARGRLSGRVWVGKSENPEETDERFSPMASVDDISVLVVPLYPYLCEHKQWIKTSQQERRYSMDSLHISVNNSVQ
;
A
#
# COMPACT_ATOMS: atom_id res chain seq x y z
N MET A 1 -26.45 -24.93 -14.84
CA MET A 1 -25.52 -25.71 -14.04
C MET A 1 -25.15 -24.98 -12.73
N LEU A 2 -24.76 -23.72 -12.75
CA LEU A 2 -24.41 -22.91 -11.56
C LEU A 2 -25.48 -22.85 -10.45
N LYS A 3 -26.74 -22.67 -10.79
CA LYS A 3 -27.82 -22.69 -9.77
C LYS A 3 -27.95 -24.03 -9.03
N ARG A 4 -27.64 -25.15 -9.70
CA ARG A 4 -27.63 -26.47 -9.05
C ARG A 4 -26.39 -26.67 -8.19
N PHE A 5 -25.24 -26.05 -8.56
CA PHE A 5 -24.02 -26.10 -7.77
C PHE A 5 -24.12 -25.25 -6.50
N LYS A 6 -24.70 -24.05 -6.59
CA LYS A 6 -24.99 -23.16 -5.46
C LYS A 6 -25.93 -23.84 -4.46
N SER A 7 -27.00 -24.49 -4.93
CA SER A 7 -27.95 -25.23 -4.10
C SER A 7 -27.32 -26.46 -3.43
N ALA A 8 -26.41 -27.17 -4.12
CA ALA A 8 -25.71 -28.32 -3.56
C ALA A 8 -24.69 -27.90 -2.48
N LEU A 9 -24.00 -26.79 -2.67
CA LEU A 9 -23.06 -26.22 -1.71
C LEU A 9 -23.77 -25.76 -0.42
N LEU A 10 -24.90 -25.05 -0.55
CA LEU A 10 -25.71 -24.59 0.58
C LEU A 10 -26.33 -25.76 1.37
N ASN A 11 -26.75 -26.80 0.67
CA ASN A 11 -27.27 -28.01 1.32
C ASN A 11 -26.17 -28.85 2.01
N ALA A 12 -24.94 -28.87 1.50
CA ALA A 12 -23.83 -29.57 2.10
C ALA A 12 -23.30 -28.92 3.38
N VAL A 13 -23.49 -27.58 3.52
CA VAL A 13 -23.02 -26.78 4.68
C VAL A 13 -24.14 -26.58 5.72
N GLY A 14 -25.38 -27.01 5.43
CA GLY A 14 -26.51 -26.81 6.32
C GLY A 14 -26.90 -25.33 6.54
N ALA A 15 -26.44 -24.44 5.69
CA ALA A 15 -26.67 -23.01 5.77
C ALA A 15 -27.75 -22.57 4.77
N ASN A 16 -28.73 -21.81 5.26
CA ASN A 16 -29.64 -21.06 4.40
C ASN A 16 -28.94 -19.79 3.90
N GLU A 17 -29.31 -19.30 2.70
CA GLU A 17 -28.77 -18.05 2.12
C GLU A 17 -28.83 -16.84 3.06
N GLN A 18 -29.71 -16.86 4.06
CA GLN A 18 -29.89 -15.81 5.06
C GLN A 18 -28.91 -15.86 6.26
N ASN A 19 -28.16 -16.97 6.41
CA ASN A 19 -27.30 -17.20 7.57
C ASN A 19 -25.78 -17.24 7.25
N LEU A 20 -25.39 -16.85 6.04
CA LEU A 20 -23.98 -16.65 5.74
C LEU A 20 -23.54 -15.30 6.33
N PRO A 21 -22.46 -15.25 7.12
CA PRO A 21 -22.01 -14.00 7.76
C PRO A 21 -21.54 -12.95 6.77
N TYR A 22 -21.35 -13.31 5.49
CA TYR A 22 -20.95 -12.38 4.43
C TYR A 22 -21.57 -12.76 3.08
N PRO A 23 -22.10 -11.79 2.28
CA PRO A 23 -22.58 -12.07 0.94
C PRO A 23 -21.39 -12.50 0.05
N ILE A 24 -21.48 -13.72 -0.49
CA ILE A 24 -20.56 -14.20 -1.51
C ILE A 24 -21.12 -13.69 -2.85
N ASP A 25 -20.74 -12.50 -3.26
CA ASP A 25 -20.99 -12.04 -4.63
C ASP A 25 -20.03 -12.79 -5.57
N PHE A 26 -20.57 -13.82 -6.22
CA PHE A 26 -19.93 -14.42 -7.38
C PHE A 26 -20.21 -13.52 -8.59
N ASP A 27 -19.38 -12.51 -8.78
CA ASP A 27 -19.37 -11.77 -10.03
C ASP A 27 -18.69 -12.64 -11.09
N ASP A 28 -19.51 -13.38 -11.85
CA ASP A 28 -19.05 -14.26 -12.96
C ASP A 28 -18.41 -13.47 -14.11
N ASP A 29 -18.48 -12.13 -14.09
CA ASP A 29 -17.92 -11.22 -15.09
C ASP A 29 -16.48 -10.76 -14.82
N LEU A 30 -15.85 -11.20 -13.72
CA LEU A 30 -14.53 -10.74 -13.28
C LEU A 30 -13.34 -11.61 -13.74
N VAL A 31 -13.55 -12.51 -14.71
CA VAL A 31 -12.41 -13.07 -15.47
C VAL A 31 -12.34 -12.33 -16.79
N PRO A 32 -11.61 -11.21 -16.89
CA PRO A 32 -11.49 -10.51 -18.16
C PRO A 32 -10.71 -11.38 -19.13
N LYS A 33 -11.32 -11.75 -20.25
CA LYS A 33 -10.59 -12.14 -21.46
C LYS A 33 -9.93 -10.88 -22.01
N TYR A 34 -8.82 -10.45 -21.41
CA TYR A 34 -8.10 -9.28 -21.88
C TYR A 34 -7.28 -9.62 -23.12
N ASN A 35 -7.69 -9.11 -24.27
CA ASN A 35 -6.79 -8.85 -25.39
C ASN A 35 -6.03 -7.54 -25.09
N ASN A 36 -4.76 -7.44 -25.48
CA ASN A 36 -3.95 -6.22 -25.31
C ASN A 36 -4.59 -4.95 -25.93
N SER A 37 -5.61 -5.10 -26.79
CA SER A 37 -6.39 -3.99 -27.38
C SER A 37 -7.37 -3.36 -26.39
N ASP A 38 -7.85 -4.09 -25.38
CA ASP A 38 -8.87 -3.60 -24.44
C ASP A 38 -8.26 -2.68 -23.39
N PHE A 39 -6.96 -2.87 -23.08
CA PHE A 39 -6.19 -1.99 -22.20
C PHE A 39 -6.08 -0.55 -22.71
N ASN A 40 -6.05 -0.34 -24.03
CA ASN A 40 -5.84 0.98 -24.64
C ASN A 40 -7.12 1.81 -24.77
N GLN A 41 -8.32 1.24 -24.66
CA GLN A 41 -9.58 1.97 -24.82
C GLN A 41 -10.20 2.50 -23.52
N GLU A 42 -9.82 1.98 -22.33
CA GLU A 42 -10.36 2.43 -21.04
C GLU A 42 -9.57 3.60 -20.39
N ILE A 43 -8.61 4.18 -21.09
CA ILE A 43 -7.62 5.14 -20.54
C ILE A 43 -8.04 6.60 -20.76
N GLU A 44 -9.34 6.90 -20.87
CA GLU A 44 -9.80 8.28 -20.84
C GLU A 44 -9.63 8.91 -19.44
N ASN A 45 -9.38 10.23 -19.37
CA ASN A 45 -9.30 11.01 -18.14
C ASN A 45 -10.53 10.75 -17.26
N LYS A 46 -10.42 9.77 -16.35
CA LYS A 46 -11.54 9.45 -15.45
C LYS A 46 -11.77 10.62 -14.50
N PRO A 47 -13.04 11.03 -14.32
CA PRO A 47 -13.37 12.07 -13.38
C PRO A 47 -12.96 11.65 -11.96
N TYR A 48 -12.67 12.64 -11.12
CA TYR A 48 -12.39 12.40 -9.71
C TYR A 48 -13.48 11.55 -9.05
N SER A 49 -13.08 10.55 -8.30
CA SER A 49 -13.99 9.73 -7.50
C SER A 49 -13.30 9.19 -6.25
N ARG A 50 -14.05 9.06 -5.17
CA ARG A 50 -13.59 8.40 -3.95
C ARG A 50 -13.74 6.86 -4.06
N PRO A 51 -13.07 6.09 -3.17
CA PRO A 51 -13.24 4.65 -3.13
C PRO A 51 -14.71 4.23 -3.10
N SER A 52 -15.10 3.26 -3.96
CA SER A 52 -16.51 2.85 -4.14
C SER A 52 -17.14 2.26 -2.89
N PHE A 53 -16.34 1.64 -2.02
CA PHE A 53 -16.82 1.08 -0.75
C PHE A 53 -17.33 2.15 0.24
N LEU A 54 -16.95 3.43 0.07
CA LEU A 54 -17.50 4.53 0.86
C LEU A 54 -18.99 4.75 0.60
N GLY A 55 -19.47 4.51 -0.62
CA GLY A 55 -20.87 4.66 -1.00
C GLY A 55 -21.35 6.12 -0.98
N LEU A 56 -20.46 7.08 -1.25
CA LEU A 56 -20.80 8.51 -1.26
C LEU A 56 -21.64 8.89 -2.48
N THR A 57 -22.60 9.79 -2.28
CA THR A 57 -23.27 10.52 -3.37
C THR A 57 -22.34 11.61 -3.93
N ALA A 58 -22.72 12.22 -5.07
CA ALA A 58 -21.97 13.33 -5.64
C ALA A 58 -21.90 14.54 -4.67
N GLU A 59 -23.01 14.84 -3.98
CA GLU A 59 -23.09 15.92 -2.99
C GLU A 59 -22.20 15.63 -1.78
N GLU A 60 -22.18 14.40 -1.28
CA GLU A 60 -21.32 13.99 -0.17
C GLU A 60 -19.84 14.00 -0.54
N THR A 61 -19.52 13.68 -1.78
CA THR A 61 -18.16 13.81 -2.31
C THR A 61 -17.71 15.28 -2.29
N GLN A 62 -18.60 16.23 -2.57
CA GLN A 62 -18.29 17.66 -2.42
C GLN A 62 -18.12 18.06 -0.95
N VAL A 63 -19.00 17.60 -0.05
CA VAL A 63 -18.90 17.88 1.38
C VAL A 63 -17.62 17.28 1.96
N SER A 64 -17.19 16.10 1.50
CA SER A 64 -15.93 15.46 1.92
C SER A 64 -14.70 16.32 1.58
N ALA A 65 -14.81 17.23 0.61
CA ALA A 65 -13.75 18.13 0.18
C ALA A 65 -13.73 19.49 0.95
N ASP A 66 -14.43 19.60 2.08
CA ASP A 66 -14.41 20.83 2.88
C ASP A 66 -13.13 20.92 3.73
N HIS A 67 -12.16 21.72 3.26
CA HIS A 67 -10.88 21.96 3.94
C HIS A 67 -10.99 22.71 5.27
N ARG A 68 -12.12 23.39 5.54
CA ARG A 68 -12.32 24.14 6.79
C ARG A 68 -12.79 23.24 7.91
N VAL A 69 -13.75 22.37 7.60
CA VAL A 69 -14.33 21.41 8.55
C VAL A 69 -13.47 20.14 8.63
N ARG A 70 -12.90 19.71 7.49
CA ARG A 70 -12.16 18.47 7.36
C ARG A 70 -12.93 17.29 7.96
N PRO A 71 -14.12 16.97 7.40
CA PRO A 71 -14.94 15.90 7.94
C PRO A 71 -14.21 14.55 7.86
N ILE A 72 -14.41 13.70 8.87
CA ILE A 72 -13.93 12.32 8.82
C ILE A 72 -14.99 11.49 8.13
N ILE A 73 -14.62 10.87 7.03
CA ILE A 73 -15.49 10.06 6.17
C ILE A 73 -15.22 8.58 6.45
N VAL A 74 -16.27 7.80 6.59
CA VAL A 74 -16.24 6.34 6.79
C VAL A 74 -17.22 5.66 5.84
N PRO A 75 -17.07 4.35 5.57
CA PRO A 75 -18.04 3.61 4.78
C PRO A 75 -19.43 3.65 5.40
N ARG A 76 -20.47 3.87 4.57
CA ARG A 76 -21.86 3.79 5.01
C ARG A 76 -22.30 2.37 5.34
N ASP A 77 -21.79 1.44 4.56
CA ASP A 77 -22.05 0.01 4.66
C ASP A 77 -20.72 -0.70 4.90
N LEU A 78 -20.50 -1.17 6.11
CA LEU A 78 -19.26 -1.80 6.54
C LEU A 78 -19.01 -3.13 5.81
N SER A 79 -20.06 -3.79 5.32
CA SER A 79 -19.96 -5.08 4.61
C SER A 79 -19.32 -4.95 3.22
N ARG A 80 -19.16 -3.72 2.70
CA ARG A 80 -18.48 -3.47 1.42
C ARG A 80 -16.97 -3.69 1.45
N LEU A 81 -16.39 -3.75 2.64
CA LEU A 81 -14.98 -4.10 2.82
C LEU A 81 -14.85 -5.57 3.23
N PRO A 82 -13.88 -6.31 2.68
CA PRO A 82 -13.61 -7.67 3.13
C PRO A 82 -13.44 -7.72 4.65
N TRP A 83 -14.10 -8.68 5.30
CA TRP A 83 -14.10 -8.88 6.76
C TRP A 83 -14.55 -7.66 7.55
N CYS A 84 -15.35 -6.78 6.92
CA CYS A 84 -15.77 -5.49 7.50
C CYS A 84 -14.57 -4.68 8.03
N ALA A 85 -13.45 -4.69 7.30
CA ALA A 85 -12.26 -3.90 7.66
C ALA A 85 -12.64 -2.45 7.90
N GLY A 86 -12.04 -1.83 8.92
CA GLY A 86 -12.28 -0.44 9.24
C GLY A 86 -11.61 0.50 8.24
N TYR A 87 -12.32 1.55 7.82
CA TYR A 87 -11.75 2.61 6.99
C TYR A 87 -12.22 3.98 7.47
N ALA A 88 -11.30 4.94 7.46
CA ALA A 88 -11.60 6.35 7.64
C ALA A 88 -10.64 7.22 6.83
N GLU A 89 -11.13 8.37 6.37
CA GLU A 89 -10.33 9.36 5.65
C GLU A 89 -10.69 10.78 6.04
N CYS A 90 -9.78 11.71 5.78
CA CYS A 90 -9.97 13.14 5.98
C CYS A 90 -9.14 13.92 4.97
N ILE A 91 -9.73 14.92 4.33
CA ILE A 91 -9.05 15.78 3.37
C ILE A 91 -7.98 16.67 4.04
N ASN A 92 -6.99 17.08 3.26
CA ASN A 92 -5.94 18.01 3.64
C ASN A 92 -6.48 19.40 4.08
N ALA A 93 -5.63 20.21 4.68
CA ALA A 93 -5.99 21.57 5.17
C ALA A 93 -5.80 22.65 4.08
N GLY A 94 -6.11 22.35 2.81
CA GLY A 94 -6.01 23.29 1.70
C GLY A 94 -4.71 23.20 0.90
N LYS A 95 -4.03 22.06 0.91
CA LYS A 95 -2.86 21.78 0.06
C LYS A 95 -3.25 21.56 -1.40
N SER A 96 -4.34 20.84 -1.64
CA SER A 96 -4.89 20.54 -2.96
C SER A 96 -6.40 20.68 -2.95
N THR A 97 -7.04 20.78 -4.12
CA THR A 97 -8.50 20.96 -4.24
C THR A 97 -9.27 19.72 -3.78
N TRP A 98 -8.71 18.53 -3.97
CA TRP A 98 -9.32 17.25 -3.69
C TRP A 98 -8.44 16.44 -2.74
N ASN A 99 -9.03 15.47 -2.09
CA ASN A 99 -8.26 14.44 -1.42
C ASN A 99 -7.57 13.57 -2.48
N GLU A 100 -6.24 13.61 -2.53
CA GLU A 100 -5.43 12.90 -3.54
C GLU A 100 -5.15 11.44 -3.13
N ASP A 101 -5.41 11.07 -1.86
CA ASP A 101 -5.34 9.70 -1.38
C ASP A 101 -6.40 8.81 -2.02
N GLN A 102 -6.05 7.57 -2.29
CA GLN A 102 -6.95 6.54 -2.79
C GLN A 102 -6.73 5.21 -2.05
N ALA A 103 -7.80 4.42 -1.94
CA ALA A 103 -7.74 3.08 -1.35
C ALA A 103 -8.56 2.09 -2.17
N SER A 104 -8.12 0.84 -2.19
CA SER A 104 -8.87 -0.26 -2.80
C SER A 104 -8.88 -1.49 -1.90
N ALA A 105 -9.96 -2.25 -2.00
CA ALA A 105 -10.10 -3.56 -1.39
C ALA A 105 -10.77 -4.50 -2.39
N THR A 106 -10.15 -5.64 -2.63
CA THR A 106 -10.64 -6.64 -3.61
C THR A 106 -10.55 -8.02 -2.98
N ARG A 107 -11.63 -8.80 -3.11
CA ARG A 107 -11.70 -10.18 -2.69
C ARG A 107 -12.18 -11.05 -3.84
N GLY A 108 -11.63 -12.25 -3.96
CA GLY A 108 -12.03 -13.17 -5.01
C GLY A 108 -11.33 -14.51 -4.93
N ASN A 109 -11.35 -15.23 -6.05
CA ASN A 109 -10.81 -16.57 -6.17
C ASN A 109 -9.89 -16.66 -7.38
N LEU A 110 -8.67 -17.12 -7.17
CA LEU A 110 -7.68 -17.39 -8.20
C LEU A 110 -7.86 -18.84 -8.70
N LYS A 111 -8.17 -19.00 -9.98
CA LYS A 111 -8.31 -20.33 -10.60
C LYS A 111 -6.95 -20.85 -11.06
N LEU A 112 -6.48 -21.92 -10.47
CA LEU A 112 -5.24 -22.60 -10.81
C LEU A 112 -5.57 -23.78 -11.75
N SER A 113 -5.54 -23.51 -13.07
CA SER A 113 -6.09 -24.42 -14.08
C SER A 113 -5.33 -25.73 -14.19
N ASP A 114 -4.02 -25.72 -13.94
CA ASP A 114 -3.13 -26.90 -14.01
C ASP A 114 -3.39 -27.93 -12.90
N VAL A 115 -3.87 -27.47 -11.73
CA VAL A 115 -4.19 -28.34 -10.58
C VAL A 115 -5.69 -28.39 -10.26
N ASN A 116 -6.51 -27.71 -11.08
CA ASN A 116 -7.96 -27.60 -10.89
C ASN A 116 -8.38 -27.19 -9.46
N ILE A 117 -7.65 -26.25 -8.90
CA ILE A 117 -7.91 -25.70 -7.56
C ILE A 117 -8.29 -24.24 -7.68
N THR A 118 -9.19 -23.81 -6.81
CA THR A 118 -9.58 -22.41 -6.65
C THR A 118 -9.04 -21.89 -5.33
N LEU A 119 -8.12 -20.92 -5.38
CA LEU A 119 -7.45 -20.35 -4.22
C LEU A 119 -8.03 -18.98 -3.86
N PRO A 120 -8.62 -18.79 -2.68
CA PRO A 120 -9.14 -17.50 -2.27
C PRO A 120 -8.01 -16.48 -2.05
N TYR A 121 -8.26 -15.23 -2.41
CA TYR A 121 -7.37 -14.10 -2.16
C TYR A 121 -8.11 -12.89 -1.65
N VAL A 122 -7.41 -12.02 -0.93
CA VAL A 122 -7.86 -10.66 -0.60
C VAL A 122 -6.69 -9.69 -0.77
N ILE A 123 -6.95 -8.53 -1.40
CA ILE A 123 -5.98 -7.47 -1.62
C ILE A 123 -6.53 -6.17 -1.04
N PHE A 124 -5.77 -5.51 -0.19
CA PHE A 124 -5.98 -4.13 0.24
C PHE A 124 -4.83 -3.27 -0.27
N SER A 125 -5.13 -2.10 -0.81
CA SER A 125 -4.08 -1.17 -1.25
C SER A 125 -4.43 0.27 -0.84
N MET A 126 -3.38 1.04 -0.55
CA MET A 126 -3.44 2.46 -0.22
C MET A 126 -2.47 3.21 -1.13
N PHE A 127 -2.89 4.36 -1.64
CA PHE A 127 -2.14 5.19 -2.56
C PHE A 127 -2.24 6.65 -2.09
N ASP A 128 -1.11 7.24 -1.74
CA ASP A 128 -0.97 8.64 -1.39
C ASP A 128 -0.56 9.42 -2.64
N GLY A 129 -1.48 10.23 -3.14
CA GLY A 129 -1.31 10.98 -4.37
C GLY A 129 -0.67 12.35 -4.15
N HIS A 130 0.11 12.80 -5.13
CA HIS A 130 0.67 14.15 -5.11
C HIS A 130 0.69 14.79 -6.50
N ALA A 131 0.58 16.12 -6.54
CA ALA A 131 0.47 16.92 -7.76
C ALA A 131 -0.69 16.47 -8.67
N GLY A 132 -1.81 16.04 -8.06
CA GLY A 132 -3.02 15.57 -8.71
C GLY A 132 -3.39 14.15 -8.31
N TYR A 133 -4.68 13.87 -8.30
CA TYR A 133 -5.25 12.57 -7.87
C TYR A 133 -5.15 11.46 -8.94
N GLN A 134 -4.80 11.80 -10.18
CA GLN A 134 -4.98 10.93 -11.35
C GLN A 134 -4.17 9.64 -11.26
N VAL A 135 -2.92 9.73 -10.81
CA VAL A 135 -2.04 8.55 -10.70
C VAL A 135 -2.52 7.61 -9.60
N ALA A 136 -2.89 8.14 -8.43
CA ALA A 136 -3.45 7.35 -7.33
C ALA A 136 -4.80 6.70 -7.73
N LEU A 137 -5.65 7.44 -8.46
CA LEU A 137 -6.91 6.91 -9.00
C LEU A 137 -6.67 5.77 -10.00
N THR A 138 -5.71 5.94 -10.91
CA THR A 138 -5.35 4.91 -11.89
C THR A 138 -4.80 3.67 -11.19
N ALA A 139 -3.91 3.84 -10.20
CA ALA A 139 -3.37 2.73 -9.42
C ALA A 139 -4.48 1.97 -8.65
N ARG A 140 -5.42 2.69 -8.04
CA ARG A 140 -6.59 2.09 -7.38
C ARG A 140 -7.39 1.19 -8.31
N LEU A 141 -7.58 1.61 -9.55
CA LEU A 141 -8.43 0.90 -10.51
C LEU A 141 -7.73 -0.30 -11.17
N HIS A 142 -6.41 -0.29 -11.26
CA HIS A 142 -5.70 -1.24 -12.11
C HIS A 142 -4.68 -2.14 -11.39
N LEU A 143 -4.01 -1.69 -10.31
CA LEU A 143 -2.91 -2.43 -9.70
C LEU A 143 -3.33 -3.86 -9.28
N HIS A 144 -4.46 -4.02 -8.61
CA HIS A 144 -4.96 -5.33 -8.18
C HIS A 144 -5.18 -6.29 -9.36
N ARG A 145 -5.66 -5.79 -10.51
CA ARG A 145 -5.87 -6.59 -11.72
C ARG A 145 -4.53 -7.07 -12.31
N ILE A 146 -3.53 -6.18 -12.32
CA ILE A 146 -2.19 -6.52 -12.80
C ILE A 146 -1.55 -7.58 -11.89
N ILE A 147 -1.66 -7.42 -10.56
CA ILE A 147 -1.18 -8.42 -9.60
C ILE A 147 -1.84 -9.77 -9.86
N LEU A 148 -3.16 -9.83 -9.98
CA LEU A 148 -3.89 -11.07 -10.24
C LEU A 148 -3.48 -11.73 -11.56
N LYS A 149 -3.29 -10.94 -12.62
CA LYS A 149 -2.79 -11.45 -13.90
C LYS A 149 -1.43 -12.13 -13.73
N ARG A 150 -0.49 -11.51 -13.00
CA ARG A 150 0.83 -12.08 -12.74
C ARG A 150 0.78 -13.32 -11.86
N LEU A 151 -0.11 -13.37 -10.87
CA LEU A 151 -0.31 -14.55 -10.04
C LEU A 151 -0.87 -15.73 -10.84
N MET A 152 -1.74 -15.49 -11.84
CA MET A 152 -2.26 -16.54 -12.73
C MET A 152 -1.20 -17.12 -13.67
N GLU A 153 -0.06 -16.45 -13.86
CA GLU A 153 1.07 -16.97 -14.65
C GLU A 153 1.91 -17.99 -13.86
N ILE A 154 1.73 -18.08 -12.53
CA ILE A 154 2.44 -19.04 -11.68
C ILE A 154 1.76 -20.40 -11.76
N PRO A 155 2.50 -21.51 -12.06
CA PRO A 155 1.93 -22.85 -12.01
C PRO A 155 1.39 -23.19 -10.62
N GLY A 156 0.16 -23.70 -10.55
CA GLY A 156 -0.53 -23.95 -9.28
C GLY A 156 0.16 -25.01 -8.42
N ASN A 157 0.81 -26.01 -9.03
CA ASN A 157 1.59 -27.00 -8.30
C ASN A 157 2.79 -26.36 -7.57
N VAL A 158 3.42 -25.32 -8.13
CA VAL A 158 4.52 -24.59 -7.49
C VAL A 158 3.97 -23.62 -6.43
N LEU A 159 2.88 -22.92 -6.75
CA LEU A 159 2.26 -21.95 -5.82
C LEU A 159 1.78 -22.63 -4.53
N LEU A 160 1.30 -23.88 -4.62
CA LEU A 160 0.78 -24.64 -3.49
C LEU A 160 1.83 -25.55 -2.84
N ASN A 161 3.05 -25.61 -3.40
CA ASN A 161 4.12 -26.41 -2.83
C ASN A 161 4.85 -25.64 -1.72
N GLU A 162 4.90 -26.21 -0.53
CA GLU A 162 5.60 -25.69 0.65
C GLU A 162 6.91 -26.44 0.91
N ASP A 163 7.44 -27.20 -0.08
CA ASP A 163 8.67 -27.92 0.10
C ASP A 163 9.84 -26.97 0.37
N GLU A 164 10.47 -27.13 1.54
CA GLU A 164 11.57 -26.27 1.97
C GLU A 164 12.87 -26.53 1.22
N ASP A 165 12.99 -27.69 0.56
CA ASP A 165 14.20 -28.09 -0.16
C ASP A 165 14.26 -27.54 -1.59
N GLU A 166 13.20 -26.94 -2.12
CA GLU A 166 13.22 -26.33 -3.45
C GLU A 166 14.01 -25.02 -3.49
N LEU A 167 14.81 -24.86 -4.56
CA LEU A 167 15.65 -23.67 -4.79
C LEU A 167 14.82 -22.41 -4.99
N ILE A 168 13.65 -22.52 -5.66
CA ILE A 168 12.70 -21.42 -5.89
C ILE A 168 11.35 -21.85 -5.32
N LYS A 169 10.89 -21.13 -4.32
CA LYS A 169 9.65 -21.43 -3.61
C LYS A 169 8.47 -20.65 -4.21
N GLY A 170 7.27 -21.14 -4.02
CA GLY A 170 6.04 -20.44 -4.42
C GLY A 170 5.98 -19.01 -3.86
N ILE A 171 6.54 -18.80 -2.66
CA ILE A 171 6.66 -17.48 -2.02
C ILE A 171 7.47 -16.50 -2.89
N ASP A 172 8.61 -16.94 -3.43
CA ASP A 172 9.50 -16.11 -4.25
C ASP A 172 8.81 -15.71 -5.56
N LEU A 173 8.00 -16.62 -6.12
CA LEU A 173 7.23 -16.33 -7.33
C LEU A 173 6.08 -15.36 -7.08
N VAL A 174 5.42 -15.43 -5.92
CA VAL A 174 4.40 -14.43 -5.52
C VAL A 174 5.05 -13.06 -5.32
N ILE A 175 6.20 -13.00 -4.65
CA ILE A 175 6.97 -11.74 -4.48
C ILE A 175 7.31 -11.16 -5.85
N GLY A 176 7.90 -11.97 -6.75
CA GLY A 176 8.24 -11.53 -8.11
C GLY A 176 7.03 -11.10 -8.94
N ALA A 177 5.88 -11.76 -8.79
CA ALA A 177 4.63 -11.36 -9.45
C ALA A 177 4.17 -9.97 -9.00
N VAL A 178 4.27 -9.66 -7.69
CA VAL A 178 3.94 -8.34 -7.14
C VAL A 178 4.93 -7.27 -7.61
N GLU A 179 6.24 -7.57 -7.60
CA GLU A 179 7.29 -6.65 -8.09
C GLU A 179 7.09 -6.30 -9.58
N LEU A 180 6.82 -7.31 -10.42
CA LEU A 180 6.52 -7.10 -11.84
C LEU A 180 5.23 -6.28 -12.04
N ALA A 181 4.21 -6.52 -11.21
CA ALA A 181 2.95 -5.78 -11.30
C ALA A 181 3.14 -4.29 -11.00
N TYR A 182 3.99 -3.94 -10.04
CA TYR A 182 4.32 -2.55 -9.74
C TYR A 182 5.05 -1.87 -10.91
N GLY A 183 6.00 -2.57 -11.54
CA GLY A 183 6.68 -2.08 -12.75
C GLY A 183 5.69 -1.80 -13.88
N GLN A 184 4.78 -2.76 -14.16
CA GLN A 184 3.75 -2.59 -15.20
C GLN A 184 2.75 -1.48 -14.88
N MET A 185 2.41 -1.28 -13.60
CA MET A 185 1.55 -0.17 -13.19
C MET A 185 2.19 1.18 -13.52
N ASP A 186 3.48 1.34 -13.25
CA ASP A 186 4.21 2.57 -13.56
C ASP A 186 4.36 2.80 -15.07
N GLU A 187 4.57 1.74 -15.86
CA GLU A 187 4.56 1.81 -17.33
C GLU A 187 3.18 2.24 -17.85
N MET A 188 2.09 1.71 -17.28
CA MET A 188 0.73 2.12 -17.63
C MET A 188 0.51 3.60 -17.34
N VAL A 189 0.93 4.09 -16.17
CA VAL A 189 0.86 5.52 -15.80
C VAL A 189 1.66 6.38 -16.78
N GLN A 190 2.86 5.94 -17.19
CA GLN A 190 3.68 6.66 -18.17
C GLN A 190 2.97 6.83 -19.52
N LEU A 191 2.32 5.77 -20.01
CA LEU A 191 1.60 5.81 -21.28
C LEU A 191 0.36 6.71 -21.21
N GLN A 192 -0.28 6.82 -20.06
CA GLN A 192 -1.43 7.69 -19.82
C GLN A 192 -1.06 9.16 -19.66
N ALA A 193 0.13 9.44 -19.14
CA ALA A 193 0.61 10.79 -18.86
C ALA A 193 1.01 11.53 -20.15
N GLN A 194 0.02 11.84 -21.01
CA GLN A 194 0.19 12.78 -22.14
C GLN A 194 0.49 14.21 -21.61
N GLY A 195 1.60 14.37 -20.86
CA GLY A 195 2.05 15.65 -20.32
C GLY A 195 1.48 16.02 -18.94
N GLY A 196 0.69 15.19 -18.30
CA GLY A 196 0.24 15.36 -16.92
C GLY A 196 1.34 14.96 -15.94
N GLY A 197 1.71 15.85 -15.00
CA GLY A 197 2.61 15.56 -13.90
C GLY A 197 1.88 14.85 -12.74
N GLY A 198 2.63 14.43 -11.74
CA GLY A 198 2.16 13.85 -10.50
C GLY A 198 2.51 12.38 -10.37
N GLY A 199 2.37 11.90 -9.15
CA GLY A 199 2.68 10.53 -8.79
C GLY A 199 1.88 10.07 -7.58
N CYS A 200 2.17 8.88 -7.10
CA CYS A 200 1.67 8.40 -5.82
C CYS A 200 2.62 7.37 -5.19
N THR A 201 2.57 7.27 -3.87
CA THR A 201 3.07 6.11 -3.14
C THR A 201 2.13 4.93 -3.32
N ALA A 202 2.55 3.73 -2.93
CA ALA A 202 1.69 2.55 -2.93
C ALA A 202 2.05 1.59 -1.80
N VAL A 203 1.06 1.17 -1.01
CA VAL A 203 1.16 0.05 -0.09
C VAL A 203 0.08 -0.96 -0.44
N THR A 204 0.47 -2.23 -0.60
CA THR A 204 -0.45 -3.34 -0.89
C THR A 204 -0.25 -4.46 0.12
N ILE A 205 -1.35 -4.94 0.68
CA ILE A 205 -1.40 -6.15 1.51
C ILE A 205 -2.20 -7.20 0.74
N LEU A 206 -1.53 -8.28 0.37
CA LEU A 206 -2.12 -9.44 -0.28
C LEU A 206 -2.19 -10.59 0.72
N PHE A 207 -3.38 -11.16 0.90
CA PHE A 207 -3.62 -12.42 1.60
C PHE A 207 -3.79 -13.53 0.59
N LEU A 208 -2.91 -14.52 0.63
CA LEU A 208 -2.89 -15.65 -0.31
C LEU A 208 -2.22 -16.87 0.34
N ASN A 209 -2.83 -18.05 0.21
CA ASN A 209 -2.28 -19.35 0.65
C ASN A 209 -1.69 -19.32 2.08
N GLY A 210 -2.48 -18.92 3.08
CA GLY A 210 -2.07 -18.87 4.50
C GLY A 210 -1.08 -17.76 4.86
N ARG A 211 -0.71 -16.92 3.89
CA ARG A 211 0.31 -15.88 4.07
C ARG A 211 -0.23 -14.49 3.84
N LEU A 212 0.43 -13.54 4.46
CA LEU A 212 0.31 -12.11 4.19
C LEU A 212 1.57 -11.65 3.46
N TYR A 213 1.40 -10.98 2.32
CA TYR A 213 2.47 -10.30 1.59
C TYR A 213 2.23 -8.79 1.70
N ALA A 214 3.23 -8.07 2.19
CA ALA A 214 3.20 -6.61 2.32
C ALA A 214 4.19 -5.99 1.35
N ALA A 215 3.69 -5.24 0.38
CA ALA A 215 4.48 -4.54 -0.62
C ALA A 215 4.38 -3.03 -0.40
N GLY A 216 5.51 -2.33 -0.32
CA GLY A 216 5.58 -0.89 -0.15
C GLY A 216 6.46 -0.20 -1.18
N ALA A 217 6.01 0.93 -1.72
CA ALA A 217 6.77 1.85 -2.56
C ALA A 217 6.39 3.29 -2.20
N GLY A 218 7.23 3.98 -1.44
CA GLY A 218 7.01 5.32 -0.90
C GLY A 218 7.08 5.34 0.63
N ASP A 219 6.43 6.30 1.26
CA ASP A 219 6.40 6.55 2.71
C ASP A 219 5.01 6.38 3.34
N SER A 220 4.00 5.96 2.58
CA SER A 220 2.83 5.28 3.14
C SER A 220 3.28 3.97 3.77
N ARG A 221 2.65 3.54 4.88
CA ARG A 221 3.16 2.44 5.69
C ARG A 221 2.07 1.47 6.13
N ALA A 222 2.45 0.18 6.24
CA ALA A 222 1.67 -0.86 6.90
C ALA A 222 2.33 -1.28 8.21
N VAL A 223 1.55 -1.38 9.27
CA VAL A 223 2.00 -1.81 10.62
C VAL A 223 1.16 -2.99 11.09
N LEU A 224 1.81 -4.07 11.45
CA LEU A 224 1.21 -5.25 12.06
C LEU A 224 1.05 -5.03 13.56
N VAL A 225 -0.12 -5.32 14.10
CA VAL A 225 -0.42 -5.30 15.54
C VAL A 225 -0.83 -6.70 15.96
N LEU A 226 -0.02 -7.33 16.81
CA LEU A 226 -0.26 -8.67 17.36
C LEU A 226 -0.18 -8.62 18.89
N GLY A 227 -1.31 -8.78 19.57
CA GLY A 227 -1.35 -8.67 21.03
C GLY A 227 -0.70 -7.36 21.51
N ASP A 228 0.35 -7.47 22.30
CA ASP A 228 1.10 -6.32 22.84
C ASP A 228 2.26 -5.85 21.94
N ASP A 229 2.54 -6.58 20.85
CA ASP A 229 3.62 -6.25 19.91
C ASP A 229 3.09 -5.47 18.69
N GLN A 230 3.95 -4.62 18.12
CA GLN A 230 3.71 -3.97 16.83
C GLN A 230 5.00 -3.88 16.03
N ARG A 231 4.91 -4.08 14.73
CA ARG A 231 6.05 -3.94 13.81
C ARG A 231 5.63 -3.41 12.45
N ALA A 232 6.47 -2.57 11.85
CA ALA A 232 6.27 -2.14 10.47
C ALA A 232 6.42 -3.34 9.52
N LEU A 233 5.48 -3.46 8.57
CA LEU A 233 5.51 -4.43 7.48
C LEU A 233 6.14 -3.85 6.23
N THR A 234 6.16 -2.52 6.10
CA THR A 234 6.82 -1.80 5.01
C THR A 234 7.75 -0.75 5.60
N ARG A 235 8.76 -0.38 4.84
CA ARG A 235 9.72 0.67 5.20
C ARG A 235 9.41 1.93 4.40
N ASP A 236 9.59 3.09 5.02
CA ASP A 236 9.48 4.37 4.30
C ASP A 236 10.66 4.54 3.36
N HIS A 237 10.38 4.77 2.07
CA HIS A 237 11.37 4.99 1.04
C HIS A 237 11.58 6.50 0.82
N THR A 238 12.39 7.08 1.69
CA THR A 238 12.76 8.50 1.65
C THR A 238 14.19 8.68 1.11
N PRO A 239 14.60 9.87 0.66
CA PRO A 239 15.99 10.12 0.25
C PRO A 239 17.02 9.84 1.35
N ASP A 240 16.63 9.94 2.62
CA ASP A 240 17.49 9.63 3.76
C ASP A 240 17.65 8.12 3.93
N SER A 241 16.55 7.37 3.96
CA SER A 241 16.56 5.90 4.15
C SER A 241 17.18 5.16 2.96
N GLU A 242 17.02 5.67 1.73
CA GLU A 242 17.56 5.09 0.50
C GLU A 242 18.78 5.83 -0.07
N SER A 243 19.46 6.62 0.78
CA SER A 243 20.58 7.45 0.36
C SER A 243 21.70 6.68 -0.37
N SER A 244 21.98 5.46 0.06
CA SER A 244 22.98 4.60 -0.58
C SER A 244 22.59 4.22 -2.00
N ARG A 245 21.33 3.82 -2.25
CA ARG A 245 20.81 3.49 -3.58
C ARG A 245 20.85 4.70 -4.51
N VAL A 246 20.31 5.82 -4.04
CA VAL A 246 20.23 7.08 -4.82
C VAL A 246 21.62 7.56 -5.21
N ARG A 247 22.60 7.53 -4.27
CA ARG A 247 23.97 7.92 -4.54
C ARG A 247 24.69 6.96 -5.47
N ALA A 248 24.46 5.65 -5.34
CA ALA A 248 25.05 4.67 -6.25
C ALA A 248 24.61 4.90 -7.71
N ILE A 249 23.30 5.14 -7.93
CA ILE A 249 22.77 5.48 -9.27
C ILE A 249 23.42 6.78 -9.79
N GLY A 250 23.47 7.82 -8.96
CA GLY A 250 24.07 9.11 -9.34
C GLY A 250 25.55 9.02 -9.64
N TYR A 251 26.31 8.16 -8.97
CA TYR A 251 27.72 7.94 -9.23
C TYR A 251 27.96 7.15 -10.52
N LEU A 252 27.27 5.99 -10.65
CA LEU A 252 27.45 5.10 -11.81
C LEU A 252 27.04 5.75 -13.13
N ARG A 253 26.06 6.63 -13.11
CA ARG A 253 25.48 7.27 -14.28
C ARG A 253 25.58 8.80 -14.24
N SER A 254 26.63 9.35 -13.61
CA SER A 254 26.78 10.79 -13.40
C SER A 254 26.81 11.61 -14.70
N ASN A 255 27.42 11.07 -15.74
CA ASN A 255 27.58 11.80 -17.02
C ASN A 255 26.27 11.95 -17.79
N ASP A 256 25.46 10.91 -17.85
CA ASP A 256 24.21 10.90 -18.62
C ASP A 256 23.00 11.41 -17.79
N LEU A 257 22.90 11.06 -16.51
CA LEU A 257 21.77 11.47 -15.66
C LEU A 257 21.95 12.88 -15.09
N LEU A 258 23.13 13.17 -14.46
CA LEU A 258 23.31 14.43 -13.74
C LEU A 258 23.70 15.59 -14.65
N ARG A 259 24.18 15.33 -15.87
CA ARG A 259 24.51 16.31 -16.91
C ARG A 259 25.41 17.46 -16.43
N GLY A 260 26.23 17.19 -15.43
CA GLY A 260 27.05 18.21 -14.78
C GLY A 260 26.29 19.31 -14.03
N GLN A 261 24.99 19.19 -13.79
CA GLN A 261 24.18 20.18 -13.08
C GLN A 261 23.98 19.83 -11.60
N VAL A 262 24.17 18.57 -11.25
CA VAL A 262 24.03 18.02 -9.89
C VAL A 262 25.36 17.44 -9.46
N THR A 263 25.74 17.58 -8.19
CA THR A 263 26.90 16.93 -7.60
C THR A 263 26.53 15.62 -6.92
N PRO A 264 27.22 14.50 -7.21
CA PRO A 264 27.03 13.25 -6.48
C PRO A 264 27.73 13.27 -5.11
N LEU A 265 28.58 14.27 -4.86
CA LEU A 265 29.34 14.39 -3.61
C LEU A 265 28.40 14.73 -2.46
N GLU A 266 28.67 14.14 -1.31
CA GLU A 266 28.05 14.51 -0.06
C GLU A 266 28.95 15.46 0.74
N PHE A 267 28.37 16.51 1.27
CA PHE A 267 29.02 17.44 2.18
C PHE A 267 28.34 17.37 3.55
N ARG A 268 29.13 17.47 4.65
CA ARG A 268 28.56 17.48 6.00
C ARG A 268 27.48 18.55 6.20
N ARG A 269 27.61 19.67 5.49
CA ARG A 269 26.59 20.71 5.33
C ARG A 269 26.71 21.31 3.93
N ARG A 270 25.63 21.88 3.42
CA ARG A 270 25.65 22.51 2.08
C ARG A 270 26.72 23.61 2.04
N PRO A 271 27.70 23.53 1.13
CA PRO A 271 28.71 24.58 0.95
C PRO A 271 28.08 25.88 0.48
N LEU A 272 28.67 27.00 0.91
CA LEU A 272 28.26 28.35 0.51
C LEU A 272 29.29 28.97 -0.42
N GLN A 273 28.84 29.85 -1.31
CA GLN A 273 29.72 30.53 -2.26
C GLN A 273 30.87 31.30 -1.59
N LYS A 274 30.64 31.89 -0.42
CA LYS A 274 31.67 32.61 0.38
C LYS A 274 32.78 31.72 0.93
N GLU A 275 32.63 30.39 0.85
CA GLU A 275 33.57 29.39 1.35
C GLU A 275 34.45 28.82 0.21
N LEU A 276 34.32 29.35 -1.01
CA LEU A 276 35.18 28.94 -2.12
C LEU A 276 36.65 29.07 -1.75
N GLY A 277 37.44 28.02 -2.09
CA GLY A 277 38.86 27.92 -1.73
C GLY A 277 39.13 27.48 -0.28
N SER A 278 38.10 27.28 0.57
CA SER A 278 38.29 26.71 1.89
C SER A 278 38.23 25.17 1.87
N MET A 279 38.78 24.55 2.92
CA MET A 279 38.73 23.10 3.10
C MET A 279 37.40 22.71 3.74
N VAL A 280 36.67 21.78 3.07
CA VAL A 280 35.39 21.29 3.50
C VAL A 280 35.39 19.76 3.65
N LEU A 281 34.63 19.24 4.58
CA LEU A 281 34.42 17.81 4.73
C LEU A 281 33.45 17.31 3.67
N TYR A 282 33.90 16.32 2.91
CA TYR A 282 33.10 15.65 1.88
C TYR A 282 33.29 14.13 1.94
N ARG A 283 32.41 13.41 1.27
CA ARG A 283 32.61 12.00 0.90
C ARG A 283 32.04 11.73 -0.49
N GLU A 284 32.69 10.78 -1.16
CA GLU A 284 32.17 10.21 -2.41
C GLU A 284 31.16 9.10 -2.11
N PRO A 285 30.29 8.72 -3.04
CA PRO A 285 29.25 7.70 -2.81
C PRO A 285 29.78 6.34 -2.35
N TYR A 286 31.00 5.98 -2.70
CA TYR A 286 31.66 4.72 -2.31
C TYR A 286 32.43 4.79 -0.98
N MET A 287 32.58 6.00 -0.41
CA MET A 287 33.31 6.19 0.85
C MET A 287 32.39 5.93 2.06
N THR A 288 32.91 5.25 3.08
CA THR A 288 32.26 5.12 4.38
C THR A 288 32.67 6.23 5.36
N GLY A 289 33.87 6.79 5.18
CA GLY A 289 34.42 7.86 5.99
C GLY A 289 34.32 9.25 5.31
N TRP A 290 34.87 10.24 5.97
CA TRP A 290 34.94 11.62 5.49
C TRP A 290 36.37 12.03 5.18
N ALA A 291 36.55 12.89 4.15
CA ALA A 291 37.80 13.48 3.78
C ALA A 291 37.68 15.01 3.62
N TYR A 292 38.79 15.68 3.59
CA TYR A 292 38.83 17.10 3.29
C TYR A 292 39.16 17.33 1.79
N LYS A 293 38.48 18.31 1.17
CA LYS A 293 38.81 18.83 -0.14
C LYS A 293 38.70 20.34 -0.15
N MET A 294 39.47 20.99 -1.05
CA MET A 294 39.27 22.41 -1.36
C MET A 294 37.95 22.59 -2.12
N LEU A 295 37.10 23.49 -1.63
CA LEU A 295 35.81 23.78 -2.26
C LEU A 295 35.99 24.54 -3.56
N THR A 296 35.38 24.01 -4.62
CA THR A 296 35.40 24.57 -5.97
C THR A 296 33.99 25.00 -6.41
N HIS A 297 33.89 25.76 -7.50
CA HIS A 297 32.59 26.15 -8.07
C HIS A 297 31.70 24.96 -8.45
N SER A 298 32.30 23.85 -8.88
CA SER A 298 31.56 22.64 -9.22
C SER A 298 30.87 21.98 -8.02
N ASP A 299 31.36 22.20 -6.81
CA ASP A 299 30.83 21.67 -5.56
C ASP A 299 29.62 22.45 -5.06
N LEU A 300 29.39 23.67 -5.58
CA LEU A 300 28.20 24.49 -5.26
C LEU A 300 26.94 24.08 -6.03
N ARG A 301 27.06 23.10 -6.93
CA ARG A 301 25.93 22.56 -7.69
C ARG A 301 24.87 21.99 -6.76
N LEU A 302 23.68 21.73 -7.30
CA LEU A 302 22.60 21.10 -6.56
C LEU A 302 23.06 19.73 -6.04
N PRO A 303 22.96 19.44 -4.73
CA PRO A 303 23.32 18.13 -4.22
C PRO A 303 22.25 17.10 -4.64
N LEU A 304 22.69 15.85 -4.87
CA LEU A 304 21.80 14.74 -5.21
C LEU A 304 20.76 14.47 -4.11
N ILE A 305 21.17 14.58 -2.84
CA ILE A 305 20.25 14.53 -1.70
C ILE A 305 20.49 15.79 -0.86
N SER A 306 19.40 16.46 -0.50
CA SER A 306 19.40 17.63 0.38
C SER A 306 18.49 17.42 1.59
N GLY A 307 18.83 18.02 2.72
CA GLY A 307 18.08 17.84 3.98
C GLY A 307 18.37 16.51 4.67
N HIS A 308 17.66 16.26 5.78
CA HIS A 308 17.79 15.05 6.61
C HIS A 308 16.43 14.62 7.12
N GLY A 309 16.27 13.32 7.40
CA GLY A 309 15.03 12.73 7.89
C GLY A 309 13.87 13.03 6.95
N LYS A 310 12.72 13.38 7.48
CA LYS A 310 11.48 13.71 6.72
C LYS A 310 11.62 14.94 5.80
N ARG A 311 12.64 15.80 6.01
CA ARG A 311 12.91 16.96 5.15
C ARG A 311 13.91 16.66 4.05
N SER A 312 14.38 15.41 3.93
CA SER A 312 15.26 15.01 2.85
C SER A 312 14.54 15.07 1.50
N ARG A 313 15.25 15.50 0.45
CA ARG A 313 14.69 15.62 -0.91
C ARG A 313 15.73 15.16 -1.93
N VAL A 314 15.28 14.40 -2.92
CA VAL A 314 16.08 14.10 -4.12
C VAL A 314 16.20 15.38 -4.94
N MET A 315 17.43 15.86 -5.13
CA MET A 315 17.73 17.08 -5.89
C MET A 315 16.85 18.28 -5.50
N GLY A 316 16.54 18.41 -4.19
CA GLY A 316 15.71 19.48 -3.66
C GLY A 316 14.23 19.46 -4.09
N THR A 317 13.74 18.38 -4.70
CA THR A 317 12.44 18.32 -5.38
C THR A 317 11.44 17.43 -4.67
N ILE A 318 11.68 16.11 -4.57
CA ILE A 318 10.72 15.15 -4.05
C ILE A 318 11.19 14.47 -2.76
N GLY A 319 10.25 14.17 -1.84
CA GLY A 319 10.50 13.57 -0.54
C GLY A 319 10.54 12.05 -0.52
N VAL A 320 10.05 11.41 -1.58
CA VAL A 320 10.01 9.96 -1.72
C VAL A 320 11.00 9.49 -2.80
N THR A 321 11.44 8.25 -2.69
CA THR A 321 12.36 7.62 -3.64
C THR A 321 11.76 6.40 -4.33
N ARG A 322 10.53 6.03 -3.97
CA ARG A 322 9.74 5.01 -4.65
C ARG A 322 8.28 5.44 -4.78
N GLY A 323 7.62 4.96 -5.84
CA GLY A 323 6.22 5.25 -6.17
C GLY A 323 5.95 5.18 -7.67
N PHE A 324 4.72 5.46 -8.05
CA PHE A 324 4.29 5.51 -9.45
C PHE A 324 4.25 6.95 -9.97
N GLY A 325 4.42 7.12 -11.27
CA GLY A 325 4.28 8.43 -11.91
C GLY A 325 5.57 9.26 -11.91
N ASP A 326 5.44 10.57 -11.88
CA ASP A 326 6.54 11.55 -11.90
C ASP A 326 7.51 11.42 -13.08
N HIS A 327 7.07 10.84 -14.21
CA HIS A 327 7.90 10.59 -15.39
C HIS A 327 8.45 11.86 -16.02
N GLY A 328 7.70 12.96 -15.92
CA GLY A 328 8.10 14.28 -16.40
C GLY A 328 8.77 15.17 -15.35
N LEU A 329 8.90 14.70 -14.09
CA LEU A 329 9.40 15.51 -12.99
C LEU A 329 10.89 15.75 -13.12
N LYS A 330 11.30 17.03 -13.04
CA LYS A 330 12.70 17.47 -13.12
C LYS A 330 13.12 18.16 -11.84
N ALA A 331 14.39 18.04 -11.53
CA ALA A 331 15.00 18.77 -10.44
C ALA A 331 14.89 20.30 -10.67
N ALA A 332 14.57 21.03 -9.62
CA ALA A 332 14.31 22.47 -9.69
C ALA A 332 15.48 23.23 -10.33
N ASN A 333 15.17 24.07 -11.31
CA ASN A 333 16.12 24.89 -12.08
C ASN A 333 17.20 24.09 -12.83
N THR A 334 16.91 22.83 -13.16
CA THR A 334 17.81 21.96 -13.94
C THR A 334 17.05 21.25 -15.07
N GLY A 335 17.82 20.61 -15.99
CA GLY A 335 17.24 19.70 -16.98
C GLY A 335 17.25 18.22 -16.53
N VAL A 336 17.65 17.94 -15.28
CA VAL A 336 17.84 16.58 -14.76
C VAL A 336 16.49 15.97 -14.35
N ASN A 337 16.16 14.82 -14.90
CA ASN A 337 14.96 14.08 -14.51
C ASN A 337 15.13 13.43 -13.14
N ILE A 338 14.05 13.36 -12.36
CA ILE A 338 14.01 12.68 -11.06
C ILE A 338 14.09 11.15 -11.25
N LYS A 339 13.40 10.58 -12.24
CA LYS A 339 13.66 9.17 -12.60
C LYS A 339 15.03 9.02 -13.26
N PRO A 340 15.81 7.96 -12.96
CA PRO A 340 15.43 6.73 -12.24
C PRO A 340 15.70 6.74 -10.72
N PHE A 341 15.96 7.88 -10.10
CA PHE A 341 16.16 7.96 -8.64
C PHE A 341 14.86 7.61 -7.89
N LEU A 342 13.71 8.01 -8.42
CA LEU A 342 12.40 7.51 -8.05
C LEU A 342 12.13 6.21 -8.79
N SER A 343 11.99 5.10 -8.05
CA SER A 343 11.74 3.74 -8.58
C SER A 343 10.31 3.31 -8.33
N SER A 344 9.70 2.55 -9.23
CA SER A 344 8.41 1.90 -8.99
C SER A 344 8.53 0.56 -8.27
N GLN A 345 9.74 0.01 -8.13
CA GLN A 345 9.94 -1.30 -7.52
C GLN A 345 9.60 -1.28 -6.03
N PRO A 346 8.69 -2.15 -5.53
CA PRO A 346 8.36 -2.22 -4.13
C PRO A 346 9.43 -3.01 -3.33
N GLU A 347 9.43 -2.84 -2.02
CA GLU A 347 9.97 -3.86 -1.11
C GLU A 347 8.82 -4.76 -0.68
N VAL A 348 8.99 -6.08 -0.76
CA VAL A 348 7.96 -7.06 -0.44
C VAL A 348 8.41 -7.94 0.72
N GLN A 349 7.58 -8.03 1.77
CA GLN A 349 7.76 -8.94 2.89
C GLN A 349 6.63 -9.97 2.91
N SER A 350 6.94 -11.21 3.31
CA SER A 350 5.97 -12.28 3.48
C SER A 350 5.94 -12.78 4.93
N ILE A 351 4.74 -12.98 5.46
CA ILE A 351 4.52 -13.52 6.81
C ILE A 351 3.60 -14.72 6.72
N ASN A 352 4.02 -15.84 7.31
CA ASN A 352 3.16 -16.99 7.50
C ASN A 352 2.19 -16.73 8.65
N LEU A 353 0.89 -16.81 8.38
CA LEU A 353 -0.16 -16.62 9.38
C LEU A 353 -0.66 -17.94 9.98
N ASP A 354 -0.44 -19.08 9.32
CA ASP A 354 -0.92 -20.39 9.79
C ASP A 354 -0.29 -20.81 11.12
N GLY A 355 0.96 -20.39 11.36
CA GLY A 355 1.65 -20.64 12.63
C GLY A 355 1.34 -19.61 13.73
N CYS A 356 0.54 -18.58 13.45
CA CYS A 356 0.25 -17.51 14.38
C CYS A 356 -0.98 -17.81 15.25
N ASN A 357 -0.91 -17.47 16.53
CA ASN A 357 -2.04 -17.59 17.46
C ASN A 357 -2.86 -16.29 17.41
N LEU A 358 -3.60 -16.09 16.30
CA LEU A 358 -4.34 -14.85 16.04
C LEU A 358 -5.64 -14.79 16.82
N THR A 359 -5.98 -13.58 17.25
CA THR A 359 -7.24 -13.22 17.92
C THR A 359 -8.00 -12.18 17.10
N GLU A 360 -9.24 -11.89 17.45
CA GLU A 360 -10.04 -10.82 16.83
C GLU A 360 -9.45 -9.41 17.00
N ARG A 361 -8.45 -9.24 17.87
CA ARG A 361 -7.80 -7.95 18.15
C ARG A 361 -6.54 -7.74 17.31
N ASP A 362 -6.09 -8.78 16.60
CA ASP A 362 -4.91 -8.72 15.76
C ASP A 362 -5.25 -8.19 14.39
N CYS A 363 -4.52 -7.17 13.94
CA CYS A 363 -4.83 -6.45 12.72
C CYS A 363 -3.59 -5.85 12.04
N VAL A 364 -3.79 -5.38 10.81
CA VAL A 364 -2.85 -4.55 10.08
C VAL A 364 -3.43 -3.15 9.93
N ILE A 365 -2.65 -2.13 10.28
CA ILE A 365 -2.93 -0.73 9.98
C ILE A 365 -2.23 -0.41 8.67
N ILE A 366 -2.96 0.11 7.67
CA ILE A 366 -2.39 0.64 6.44
C ILE A 366 -2.79 2.11 6.36
N ALA A 367 -1.83 3.01 6.23
CA ALA A 367 -2.14 4.43 6.17
C ALA A 367 -1.14 5.22 5.33
N THR A 368 -1.58 6.39 4.87
CA THR A 368 -0.76 7.40 4.19
C THR A 368 0.10 8.18 5.21
N ASP A 369 1.08 8.95 4.73
CA ASP A 369 1.98 9.74 5.56
C ASP A 369 1.23 10.80 6.38
N GLY A 370 0.03 11.21 5.94
CA GLY A 370 -0.85 12.08 6.72
C GLY A 370 -1.14 11.55 8.13
N LEU A 371 -1.14 10.22 8.35
CA LEU A 371 -1.14 9.62 9.68
C LEU A 371 0.28 9.53 10.24
N TRP A 372 1.21 8.90 9.50
CA TRP A 372 2.51 8.48 10.03
C TRP A 372 3.47 9.63 10.31
N ASP A 373 3.21 10.81 9.77
CA ASP A 373 3.99 12.01 10.04
C ASP A 373 3.80 12.55 11.45
N VAL A 374 2.65 12.27 12.06
CA VAL A 374 2.26 12.82 13.37
C VAL A 374 1.91 11.75 14.41
N VAL A 375 1.67 10.52 14.00
CA VAL A 375 1.33 9.39 14.90
C VAL A 375 2.38 8.29 14.75
N SER A 376 3.01 7.89 15.85
CA SER A 376 3.98 6.79 15.86
C SER A 376 3.27 5.42 15.74
N ASP A 377 3.99 4.39 15.24
CA ASP A 377 3.49 3.01 15.18
C ASP A 377 2.97 2.53 16.53
N LYS A 378 3.70 2.86 17.62
CA LYS A 378 3.32 2.51 18.99
C LYS A 378 2.02 3.20 19.43
N THR A 379 1.89 4.50 19.15
CA THR A 379 0.68 5.26 19.47
C THR A 379 -0.52 4.72 18.70
N ALA A 380 -0.36 4.46 17.40
CA ALA A 380 -1.41 3.89 16.55
C ALA A 380 -1.85 2.50 17.06
N ALA A 381 -0.91 1.61 17.38
CA ALA A 381 -1.22 0.30 17.94
C ALA A 381 -1.95 0.40 19.30
N ASN A 382 -1.54 1.33 20.17
CA ASN A 382 -2.20 1.53 21.46
C ASN A 382 -3.63 2.06 21.32
N ILE A 383 -3.89 2.93 20.34
CA ILE A 383 -5.26 3.38 20.01
C ILE A 383 -6.11 2.17 19.61
N LEU A 384 -5.63 1.31 18.71
CA LEU A 384 -6.38 0.14 18.28
C LEU A 384 -6.59 -0.87 19.41
N ARG A 385 -5.58 -1.15 20.24
CA ARG A 385 -5.73 -2.03 21.41
C ARG A 385 -6.86 -1.55 22.32
N LYS A 386 -6.93 -0.24 22.58
CA LYS A 386 -8.01 0.35 23.39
C LYS A 386 -9.37 0.25 22.70
N THR A 387 -9.44 0.51 21.40
CA THR A 387 -10.69 0.51 20.64
C THR A 387 -11.22 -0.90 20.40
N LEU A 388 -10.34 -1.89 20.21
CA LEU A 388 -10.70 -3.27 19.96
C LEU A 388 -10.88 -4.11 21.25
N ALA A 389 -10.47 -3.61 22.42
CA ALA A 389 -10.58 -4.32 23.69
C ALA A 389 -12.03 -4.60 24.15
N PRO A 390 -13.01 -3.67 24.07
CA PRO A 390 -14.40 -3.93 24.45
C PRO A 390 -15.03 -4.99 23.55
N ASP A 391 -15.98 -5.74 24.08
CA ASP A 391 -16.74 -6.73 23.29
C ASP A 391 -17.96 -6.11 22.60
N THR A 392 -18.33 -4.90 22.99
CA THR A 392 -19.46 -4.15 22.42
C THR A 392 -19.02 -2.72 22.04
N PRO A 393 -19.41 -2.19 20.87
CA PRO A 393 -20.23 -2.84 19.83
C PRO A 393 -19.47 -3.99 19.14
N SER A 394 -20.07 -4.61 18.11
CA SER A 394 -19.44 -5.72 17.37
C SER A 394 -18.07 -5.31 16.78
N LEU A 395 -17.24 -6.29 16.46
CA LEU A 395 -15.87 -6.07 15.94
C LEU A 395 -15.86 -5.14 14.71
N GLU A 396 -16.81 -5.30 13.82
CA GLU A 396 -16.96 -4.51 12.59
C GLU A 396 -17.03 -3.00 12.86
N TYR A 397 -17.87 -2.62 13.84
CA TYR A 397 -17.97 -1.21 14.27
C TYR A 397 -16.69 -0.76 14.97
N ARG A 398 -16.07 -1.61 15.79
CA ARG A 398 -14.83 -1.28 16.52
C ARG A 398 -13.65 -1.06 15.58
N LEU A 399 -13.55 -1.83 14.47
CA LEU A 399 -12.53 -1.63 13.43
C LEU A 399 -12.68 -0.24 12.77
N THR A 400 -13.92 0.14 12.42
CA THR A 400 -14.20 1.47 11.86
C THR A 400 -13.97 2.58 12.89
N MET A 401 -14.37 2.40 14.15
CA MET A 401 -14.08 3.34 15.23
C MET A 401 -12.56 3.50 15.44
N GLY A 402 -11.79 2.42 15.33
CA GLY A 402 -10.33 2.46 15.40
C GLY A 402 -9.72 3.29 14.27
N ALA A 403 -10.18 3.11 13.04
CA ALA A 403 -9.76 3.92 11.91
C ALA A 403 -10.12 5.42 12.11
N GLN A 404 -11.33 5.71 12.59
CA GLN A 404 -11.78 7.07 12.90
C GLN A 404 -10.92 7.74 13.99
N GLU A 405 -10.60 7.02 15.07
CA GLU A 405 -9.79 7.57 16.18
C GLU A 405 -8.36 7.85 15.73
N LEU A 406 -7.79 7.01 14.84
CA LEU A 406 -6.49 7.26 14.21
C LEU A 406 -6.52 8.53 13.36
N VAL A 407 -7.51 8.68 12.47
CA VAL A 407 -7.68 9.88 11.64
C VAL A 407 -7.93 11.10 12.51
N GLN A 408 -8.78 10.99 13.53
CA GLN A 408 -9.06 12.10 14.46
C GLN A 408 -7.82 12.54 15.22
N THR A 409 -6.99 11.59 15.65
CA THR A 409 -5.73 11.86 16.36
C THR A 409 -4.76 12.61 15.46
N ALA A 410 -4.61 12.18 14.20
CA ALA A 410 -3.73 12.85 13.23
C ALA A 410 -4.25 14.21 12.79
N ARG A 411 -5.55 14.32 12.49
CA ARG A 411 -6.19 15.58 12.09
C ARG A 411 -6.13 16.63 13.20
N GLY A 412 -6.24 16.19 14.45
CA GLY A 412 -6.32 17.07 15.61
C GLY A 412 -7.63 17.85 15.68
N ARG A 413 -7.60 19.01 16.34
CA ARG A 413 -8.73 19.93 16.53
C ARG A 413 -8.41 21.32 15.95
N LEU A 414 -9.42 22.02 15.50
CA LEU A 414 -9.27 23.41 15.08
C LEU A 414 -9.25 24.32 16.32
N SER A 415 -8.17 25.06 16.50
CA SER A 415 -8.03 26.11 17.53
C SER A 415 -7.85 27.47 16.82
N GLY A 416 -8.89 28.29 16.85
CA GLY A 416 -8.93 29.52 16.10
C GLY A 416 -8.88 29.29 14.58
N ARG A 417 -7.71 29.51 13.96
CA ARG A 417 -7.47 29.30 12.52
C ARG A 417 -6.43 28.20 12.23
N VAL A 418 -5.94 27.52 13.26
CA VAL A 418 -4.84 26.55 13.15
C VAL A 418 -5.32 25.18 13.64
N TRP A 419 -4.92 24.14 12.95
CA TRP A 419 -5.11 22.76 13.38
C TRP A 419 -4.02 22.38 14.39
N VAL A 420 -4.41 21.87 15.55
CA VAL A 420 -3.54 21.52 16.68
C VAL A 420 -3.75 20.05 17.01
N GLY A 421 -2.68 19.31 17.18
CA GLY A 421 -2.73 17.90 17.53
C GLY A 421 -3.33 17.63 18.92
N LYS A 422 -3.75 16.42 19.16
CA LYS A 422 -4.29 15.96 20.45
C LYS A 422 -3.12 15.65 21.38
N SER A 423 -3.00 16.34 22.53
CA SER A 423 -2.02 15.99 23.56
C SER A 423 -2.38 14.66 24.24
N GLU A 424 -1.38 13.80 24.50
CA GLU A 424 -1.56 12.59 25.30
C GLU A 424 -1.89 12.91 26.77
N ASN A 425 -1.49 14.10 27.24
CA ASN A 425 -1.79 14.59 28.58
C ASN A 425 -2.87 15.69 28.51
N PRO A 426 -4.13 15.39 28.95
CA PRO A 426 -5.23 16.36 28.92
C PRO A 426 -4.98 17.62 29.80
N GLU A 427 -4.04 17.54 30.75
CA GLU A 427 -3.71 18.63 31.66
C GLU A 427 -2.69 19.63 31.07
N GLU A 428 -2.01 19.28 29.97
CA GLU A 428 -1.14 20.21 29.25
C GLU A 428 -1.98 21.13 28.34
N THR A 429 -2.42 22.24 28.90
CA THR A 429 -3.22 23.25 28.16
C THR A 429 -2.36 24.25 27.40
N ASP A 430 -1.03 24.17 27.45
CA ASP A 430 -0.15 25.10 26.72
C ASP A 430 -0.06 24.71 25.24
N GLU A 431 -0.77 25.46 24.39
CA GLU A 431 -0.80 25.27 22.92
C GLU A 431 0.59 25.30 22.26
N ARG A 432 1.59 25.86 22.92
CA ARG A 432 2.98 25.94 22.43
C ARG A 432 3.68 24.57 22.46
N PHE A 433 3.19 23.60 23.24
CA PHE A 433 3.71 22.24 23.40
C PHE A 433 2.75 21.19 22.83
N SER A 434 1.65 21.58 22.23
CA SER A 434 0.71 20.65 21.60
C SER A 434 1.37 19.92 20.42
N PRO A 435 1.15 18.60 20.25
CA PRO A 435 1.65 17.85 19.10
C PRO A 435 1.18 18.51 17.79
N MET A 436 1.97 18.37 16.73
CA MET A 436 1.56 18.86 15.41
C MET A 436 0.37 18.05 14.89
N ALA A 437 -0.66 18.75 14.39
CA ALA A 437 -1.71 18.13 13.60
C ALA A 437 -1.22 17.91 12.17
N SER A 438 -1.68 16.85 11.52
CA SER A 438 -1.48 16.66 10.10
C SER A 438 -2.29 17.68 9.30
N VAL A 439 -1.64 18.32 8.35
CA VAL A 439 -2.27 19.22 7.37
C VAL A 439 -2.46 18.56 6.01
N ASP A 440 -2.08 17.26 5.90
CA ASP A 440 -2.22 16.46 4.70
C ASP A 440 -3.55 15.72 4.60
N ASP A 441 -3.76 15.07 3.45
CA ASP A 441 -4.76 14.02 3.31
C ASP A 441 -4.41 12.90 4.30
N ILE A 442 -5.42 12.30 4.91
CA ILE A 442 -5.23 11.23 5.89
C ILE A 442 -6.16 10.10 5.51
N SER A 443 -5.61 8.94 5.21
CA SER A 443 -6.38 7.74 4.91
C SER A 443 -5.87 6.56 5.72
N VAL A 444 -6.78 5.81 6.36
CA VAL A 444 -6.46 4.70 7.26
C VAL A 444 -7.36 3.51 6.98
N LEU A 445 -6.75 2.34 6.79
CA LEU A 445 -7.40 1.02 6.79
C LEU A 445 -6.96 0.23 8.03
N VAL A 446 -7.90 -0.44 8.69
CA VAL A 446 -7.65 -1.38 9.79
C VAL A 446 -8.18 -2.74 9.38
N VAL A 447 -7.28 -3.65 9.03
CA VAL A 447 -7.61 -4.95 8.45
C VAL A 447 -7.47 -6.05 9.51
N PRO A 448 -8.56 -6.76 9.88
CA PRO A 448 -8.47 -7.85 10.85
C PRO A 448 -7.79 -9.08 10.25
N LEU A 449 -6.99 -9.80 11.05
CA LEU A 449 -6.25 -10.99 10.60
C LEU A 449 -6.99 -12.30 10.87
N TYR A 450 -7.72 -12.38 11.97
CA TYR A 450 -8.38 -13.60 12.41
C TYR A 450 -9.42 -14.15 11.41
N PRO A 451 -10.27 -13.32 10.76
CA PRO A 451 -11.21 -13.80 9.76
C PRO A 451 -10.52 -14.50 8.58
N TYR A 452 -9.41 -13.94 8.09
CA TYR A 452 -8.63 -14.59 7.03
C TYR A 452 -8.13 -15.98 7.44
N LEU A 453 -7.56 -16.10 8.64
CA LEU A 453 -7.06 -17.40 9.12
C LEU A 453 -8.16 -18.43 9.24
N CYS A 454 -9.35 -18.04 9.70
CA CYS A 454 -10.52 -18.91 9.76
C CYS A 454 -10.94 -19.41 8.37
N GLU A 455 -11.06 -18.49 7.41
CA GLU A 455 -11.42 -18.82 6.02
C GLU A 455 -10.37 -19.72 5.36
N HIS A 456 -9.09 -19.43 5.56
CA HIS A 456 -8.01 -20.26 5.00
C HIS A 456 -8.02 -21.67 5.57
N LYS A 457 -8.18 -21.84 6.89
CA LYS A 457 -8.33 -23.17 7.53
C LYS A 457 -9.56 -23.93 7.02
N GLN A 458 -10.64 -23.24 6.77
CA GLN A 458 -11.84 -23.84 6.19
C GLN A 458 -11.60 -24.27 4.74
N TRP A 459 -10.96 -23.43 3.94
CA TRP A 459 -10.59 -23.74 2.56
C TRP A 459 -9.69 -24.96 2.46
N ILE A 460 -8.66 -25.09 3.32
CA ILE A 460 -7.79 -26.27 3.37
C ILE A 460 -8.61 -27.55 3.61
N LYS A 461 -9.51 -27.54 4.60
CA LYS A 461 -10.35 -28.70 4.93
C LYS A 461 -11.23 -29.11 3.75
N THR A 462 -11.87 -28.15 3.08
CA THR A 462 -12.74 -28.41 1.92
C THR A 462 -11.94 -28.94 0.74
N SER A 463 -10.82 -28.33 0.41
CA SER A 463 -9.95 -28.75 -0.70
C SER A 463 -9.35 -30.16 -0.48
N GLN A 464 -9.03 -30.54 0.76
CA GLN A 464 -8.57 -31.89 1.08
C GLN A 464 -9.69 -32.92 0.93
N GLN A 465 -10.92 -32.60 1.28
CA GLN A 465 -12.06 -33.47 1.07
C GLN A 465 -12.37 -33.69 -0.40
N GLU A 466 -12.37 -32.63 -1.21
CA GLU A 466 -12.57 -32.73 -2.66
C GLU A 466 -11.52 -33.60 -3.34
N ARG A 467 -10.25 -33.47 -2.95
CA ARG A 467 -9.16 -34.34 -3.45
C ARG A 467 -9.38 -35.81 -3.09
N ARG A 468 -9.83 -36.13 -1.87
CA ARG A 468 -10.14 -37.52 -1.46
C ARG A 468 -11.29 -38.09 -2.27
N TYR A 469 -12.40 -37.37 -2.43
CA TYR A 469 -13.54 -37.83 -3.24
C TYR A 469 -13.18 -38.05 -4.72
N SER A 470 -12.32 -37.20 -5.28
CA SER A 470 -11.85 -37.41 -6.67
C SER A 470 -10.95 -38.64 -6.82
N MET A 471 -10.12 -38.95 -5.84
CA MET A 471 -9.31 -40.17 -5.83
C MET A 471 -10.15 -41.44 -5.66
N ASP A 472 -11.11 -41.41 -4.75
CA ASP A 472 -12.02 -42.55 -4.52
C ASP A 472 -12.92 -42.83 -5.73
N SER A 473 -13.38 -41.76 -6.42
CA SER A 473 -14.15 -41.92 -7.66
C SER A 473 -13.32 -42.50 -8.82
N LEU A 474 -12.03 -42.15 -8.91
CA LEU A 474 -11.09 -42.75 -9.88
C LEU A 474 -10.82 -44.23 -9.56
N HIS A 475 -10.65 -44.60 -8.30
CA HIS A 475 -10.48 -46.01 -7.89
C HIS A 475 -11.72 -46.86 -8.17
N ILE A 476 -12.92 -46.31 -8.00
CA ILE A 476 -14.17 -47.01 -8.32
C ILE A 476 -14.31 -47.19 -9.84
N SER A 477 -13.95 -46.21 -10.65
CA SER A 477 -14.02 -46.29 -12.11
C SER A 477 -13.01 -47.28 -12.70
N VAL A 478 -11.81 -47.36 -12.12
CA VAL A 478 -10.79 -48.33 -12.55
C VAL A 478 -11.18 -49.77 -12.19
N ASN A 479 -11.78 -49.99 -11.02
CA ASN A 479 -12.25 -51.33 -10.62
C ASN A 479 -13.46 -51.81 -11.43
N ASN A 480 -14.31 -50.89 -11.94
CA ASN A 480 -15.42 -51.26 -12.81
C ASN A 480 -15.05 -51.46 -14.29
N SER A 481 -13.85 -51.06 -14.70
CA SER A 481 -13.33 -51.31 -16.07
C SER A 481 -12.48 -52.56 -16.18
N VAL A 482 -12.30 -53.33 -15.12
CA VAL A 482 -11.52 -54.57 -15.06
C VAL A 482 -12.42 -55.81 -14.84
N GLN A 483 -13.73 -55.62 -14.80
CA GLN A 483 -14.72 -56.68 -14.91
C GLN A 483 -15.35 -56.69 -16.32
#